data_b37c0ab3660bb0b7b76b5c885a711d94
#
_entry.id   b37c0ab3660bb0b7b76b5c885a711d94
#
_cell.length_a   1.000
_cell.length_b   1.000
_cell.length_c   1.000
_cell.angle_alpha   90.00
_cell.angle_beta   90.00
_cell.angle_gamma   90.00
#
_symmetry.space_group_name_H-M   'P 1'
#
loop_
_entity.id
_entity.type
_entity.pdbx_description
1 polymer ?
#
loop_
_entity_poly.entity_id
_entity_poly.type
_entity_poly.pdbx_seq_one_letter_code
_entity_poly.pdbx_strand_id
1 'polypeptide(L)'
;MTRLRSHREGHLVGRIGWLRAAVLGANDGIVSTASLITGVAAAAAAQNDILIAGVAGLVAGAMSMAAGEYVSVSSQSDTEQADLARERKELSASPASELDELANIYATRGVEPALARQVAQQLMAKDALGAHARDELGISQITTARPVQAALTSAATFSAGAAMPLLMAVVAPARMLVLTVPLASLIFLALLGAIGAWTGGANIWRATARVTFWGAFAMALTAGIGKLFGTVV
;
A
#
# COMPACT_ATOMS: atom_id res chain seq x y z
N MET A 1 26.53 32.74 16.49
CA MET A 1 25.77 31.79 15.67
C MET A 1 24.77 31.06 16.56
N THR A 2 23.53 31.46 16.56
CA THR A 2 22.45 30.85 17.35
C THR A 2 22.06 29.53 16.67
N ARG A 3 22.38 28.39 17.29
CA ARG A 3 21.90 27.08 16.80
C ARG A 3 20.38 27.06 16.95
N LEU A 4 19.67 27.04 15.82
CA LEU A 4 18.26 26.74 15.80
C LEU A 4 18.06 25.35 16.45
N ARG A 5 17.38 25.29 17.59
CA ARG A 5 16.99 24.03 18.22
C ARG A 5 16.07 23.30 17.25
N SER A 6 16.54 22.21 16.65
CA SER A 6 15.69 21.35 15.85
C SER A 6 14.70 20.63 16.78
N HIS A 7 13.45 20.99 16.73
CA HIS A 7 12.38 20.23 17.35
C HIS A 7 12.25 18.93 16.51
N ARG A 8 12.62 17.78 17.06
CA ARG A 8 12.39 16.49 16.40
C ARG A 8 10.93 16.13 16.56
N GLU A 9 10.14 16.55 15.62
CA GLU A 9 8.77 16.06 15.50
C GLU A 9 8.80 14.74 14.74
N GLY A 10 8.26 13.69 15.36
CA GLY A 10 8.15 12.37 14.73
C GLY A 10 6.95 12.31 13.79
N HIS A 11 7.06 12.87 12.58
CA HIS A 11 5.99 12.77 11.59
C HIS A 11 5.85 11.33 11.06
N LEU A 12 4.62 10.83 11.06
CA LEU A 12 4.28 9.48 10.56
C LEU A 12 4.36 9.36 9.04
N VAL A 13 4.51 10.49 8.32
CA VAL A 13 4.52 10.57 6.85
C VAL A 13 5.55 9.62 6.21
N GLY A 14 6.74 9.48 6.79
CA GLY A 14 7.77 8.55 6.31
C GLY A 14 7.40 7.05 6.43
N ARG A 15 6.31 6.72 7.14
CA ARG A 15 5.85 5.34 7.32
C ARG A 15 4.65 5.00 6.42
N ILE A 16 4.06 5.98 5.73
CA ILE A 16 2.81 5.79 4.97
C ILE A 16 2.97 4.74 3.88
N GLY A 17 4.08 4.72 3.15
CA GLY A 17 4.28 3.81 2.02
C GLY A 17 4.23 2.33 2.41
N TRP A 18 5.09 1.91 3.33
CA TRP A 18 5.14 0.51 3.75
C TRP A 18 3.93 0.09 4.61
N LEU A 19 3.41 1.00 5.46
CA LEU A 19 2.21 0.72 6.26
C LEU A 19 0.99 0.51 5.37
N ARG A 20 0.84 1.31 4.32
CA ARG A 20 -0.21 1.13 3.32
C ARG A 20 -0.10 -0.24 2.65
N ALA A 21 1.09 -0.62 2.17
CA ALA A 21 1.31 -1.92 1.55
C ALA A 21 1.02 -3.07 2.52
N ALA A 22 1.44 -2.94 3.79
CA ALA A 22 1.21 -3.95 4.81
C ALA A 22 -0.28 -4.12 5.15
N VAL A 23 -0.99 -3.01 5.37
CA VAL A 23 -2.43 -3.04 5.67
C VAL A 23 -3.22 -3.55 4.46
N LEU A 24 -2.86 -3.12 3.25
CA LEU A 24 -3.50 -3.58 2.01
C LEU A 24 -3.29 -5.09 1.82
N GLY A 25 -2.05 -5.56 1.93
CA GLY A 25 -1.73 -6.99 1.79
C GLY A 25 -2.44 -7.86 2.82
N ALA A 26 -2.40 -7.48 4.11
CA ALA A 26 -3.08 -8.24 5.15
C ALA A 26 -4.61 -8.24 4.99
N ASN A 27 -5.20 -7.10 4.66
CA ASN A 27 -6.64 -7.00 4.40
C ASN A 27 -7.06 -7.87 3.23
N ASP A 28 -6.33 -7.80 2.11
CA ASP A 28 -6.62 -8.59 0.91
C ASP A 28 -6.41 -10.08 1.17
N GLY A 29 -5.36 -10.47 1.88
CA GLY A 29 -5.13 -11.84 2.30
C GLY A 29 -6.27 -12.43 3.13
N ILE A 30 -6.79 -11.68 4.12
CA ILE A 30 -7.95 -12.12 4.91
C ILE A 30 -9.19 -12.22 4.02
N VAL A 31 -9.54 -11.15 3.30
CA VAL A 31 -10.80 -11.06 2.55
C VAL A 31 -10.83 -12.06 1.41
N SER A 32 -9.79 -12.12 0.57
CA SER A 32 -9.76 -12.98 -0.61
C SER A 32 -9.76 -14.47 -0.24
N THR A 33 -8.92 -14.86 0.73
CA THR A 33 -8.83 -16.27 1.17
C THR A 33 -10.08 -16.69 1.93
N ALA A 34 -10.61 -15.86 2.83
CA ALA A 34 -11.87 -16.14 3.51
C ALA A 34 -13.05 -16.25 2.55
N SER A 35 -13.11 -15.35 1.57
CA SER A 35 -14.14 -15.38 0.53
C SER A 35 -14.09 -16.66 -0.30
N LEU A 36 -12.87 -17.04 -0.75
CA LEU A 36 -12.66 -18.27 -1.51
C LEU A 36 -13.07 -19.52 -0.70
N ILE A 37 -12.58 -19.63 0.53
CA ILE A 37 -12.90 -20.76 1.43
C ILE A 37 -14.42 -20.81 1.69
N THR A 38 -15.04 -19.68 1.98
CA THR A 38 -16.47 -19.60 2.25
C THR A 38 -17.31 -19.94 1.01
N GLY A 39 -16.89 -19.47 -0.17
CA GLY A 39 -17.56 -19.76 -1.44
C GLY A 39 -17.52 -21.26 -1.79
N VAL A 40 -16.33 -21.88 -1.71
CA VAL A 40 -16.16 -23.32 -1.97
C VAL A 40 -16.88 -24.15 -0.93
N ALA A 41 -16.84 -23.78 0.36
CA ALA A 41 -17.59 -24.44 1.41
C ALA A 41 -19.11 -24.34 1.21
N ALA A 42 -19.61 -23.21 0.73
CA ALA A 42 -21.02 -23.01 0.43
C ALA A 42 -21.51 -23.84 -0.77
N ALA A 43 -20.61 -24.26 -1.66
CA ALA A 43 -20.88 -25.20 -2.76
C ALA A 43 -20.90 -26.67 -2.30
N ALA A 44 -20.86 -26.94 -0.98
CA ALA A 44 -20.87 -28.28 -0.39
C ALA A 44 -19.65 -29.18 -0.77
N ALA A 45 -18.50 -28.57 -1.09
CA ALA A 45 -17.26 -29.27 -1.38
C ALA A 45 -16.71 -30.04 -0.16
N ALA A 46 -15.92 -31.07 -0.41
CA ALA A 46 -15.23 -31.79 0.66
C ALA A 46 -14.17 -30.91 1.34
N GLN A 47 -13.87 -31.18 2.61
CA GLN A 47 -12.93 -30.36 3.39
C GLN A 47 -11.55 -30.27 2.74
N ASN A 48 -11.08 -31.38 2.13
CA ASN A 48 -9.80 -31.37 1.41
C ASN A 48 -9.80 -30.43 0.21
N ASP A 49 -10.89 -30.36 -0.54
CA ASP A 49 -11.01 -29.47 -1.70
C ASP A 49 -11.02 -28.01 -1.27
N ILE A 50 -11.70 -27.73 -0.16
CA ILE A 50 -11.71 -26.40 0.46
C ILE A 50 -10.29 -25.97 0.89
N LEU A 51 -9.54 -26.87 1.52
CA LEU A 51 -8.16 -26.61 1.95
C LEU A 51 -7.22 -26.43 0.76
N ILE A 52 -7.33 -27.29 -0.27
CA ILE A 52 -6.55 -27.16 -1.51
C ILE A 52 -6.83 -25.81 -2.18
N ALA A 53 -8.10 -25.44 -2.33
CA ALA A 53 -8.49 -24.16 -2.89
C ALA A 53 -7.95 -23.00 -2.07
N GLY A 54 -8.04 -23.06 -0.74
CA GLY A 54 -7.53 -22.04 0.17
C GLY A 54 -6.00 -21.87 0.09
N VAL A 55 -5.24 -22.98 0.06
CA VAL A 55 -3.77 -22.94 -0.08
C VAL A 55 -3.36 -22.43 -1.46
N ALA A 56 -4.02 -22.90 -2.52
CA ALA A 56 -3.78 -22.42 -3.88
C ALA A 56 -4.09 -20.91 -3.98
N GLY A 57 -5.19 -20.46 -3.37
CA GLY A 57 -5.56 -19.05 -3.30
C GLY A 57 -4.55 -18.20 -2.54
N LEU A 58 -3.99 -18.71 -1.43
CA LEU A 58 -2.91 -18.03 -0.70
C LEU A 58 -1.67 -17.87 -1.59
N VAL A 59 -1.21 -18.93 -2.22
CA VAL A 59 -0.01 -18.89 -3.07
C VAL A 59 -0.22 -17.97 -4.27
N ALA A 60 -1.33 -18.13 -4.98
CA ALA A 60 -1.67 -17.30 -6.15
C ALA A 60 -1.82 -15.82 -5.76
N GLY A 61 -2.51 -15.53 -4.66
CA GLY A 61 -2.71 -14.18 -4.17
C GLY A 61 -1.40 -13.52 -3.71
N ALA A 62 -0.57 -14.23 -2.94
CA ALA A 62 0.73 -13.72 -2.53
C ALA A 62 1.64 -13.40 -3.72
N MET A 63 1.68 -14.27 -4.72
CA MET A 63 2.46 -14.06 -5.95
C MET A 63 1.89 -12.91 -6.79
N SER A 64 0.57 -12.82 -6.93
CA SER A 64 -0.09 -11.73 -7.64
C SER A 64 0.18 -10.37 -6.99
N MET A 65 0.06 -10.30 -5.66
CA MET A 65 0.36 -9.09 -4.89
C MET A 65 1.83 -8.70 -5.01
N ALA A 66 2.76 -9.67 -4.91
CA ALA A 66 4.19 -9.41 -5.08
C ALA A 66 4.52 -8.88 -6.48
N ALA A 67 4.00 -9.53 -7.52
CA ALA A 67 4.24 -9.14 -8.90
C ALA A 67 3.61 -7.78 -9.23
N GLY A 68 2.37 -7.55 -8.81
CA GLY A 68 1.66 -6.29 -9.02
C GLY A 68 2.37 -5.10 -8.35
N GLU A 69 2.78 -5.27 -7.10
CA GLU A 69 3.51 -4.23 -6.36
C GLU A 69 4.90 -4.00 -6.95
N TYR A 70 5.62 -5.07 -7.34
CA TYR A 70 6.91 -4.95 -8.00
C TYR A 70 6.80 -4.16 -9.31
N VAL A 71 5.87 -4.53 -10.18
CA VAL A 71 5.69 -3.87 -11.48
C VAL A 71 5.27 -2.41 -11.31
N SER A 72 4.31 -2.14 -10.41
CA SER A 72 3.83 -0.78 -10.14
C SER A 72 4.94 0.14 -9.63
N VAL A 73 5.69 -0.32 -8.62
CA VAL A 73 6.77 0.49 -8.02
C VAL A 73 8.00 0.56 -8.93
N SER A 74 8.27 -0.45 -9.77
CA SER A 74 9.30 -0.39 -10.81
C SER A 74 8.94 0.65 -11.88
N SER A 75 7.70 0.67 -12.35
CA SER A 75 7.23 1.67 -13.31
C SER A 75 7.35 3.10 -12.76
N GLN A 76 7.05 3.30 -11.47
CA GLN A 76 7.30 4.57 -10.80
C GLN A 76 8.79 4.92 -10.80
N SER A 77 9.67 3.97 -10.46
CA SER A 77 11.13 4.17 -10.48
C SER A 77 11.65 4.54 -11.87
N ASP A 78 11.14 3.87 -12.90
CA ASP A 78 11.53 4.14 -14.29
C ASP A 78 11.13 5.56 -14.71
N THR A 79 9.95 6.01 -14.32
CA THR A 79 9.47 7.38 -14.56
C THR A 79 10.35 8.41 -13.84
N GLU A 80 10.61 8.20 -12.54
CA GLU A 80 11.48 9.07 -11.74
C GLU A 80 12.89 9.19 -12.36
N GLN A 81 13.45 8.07 -12.84
CA GLN A 81 14.76 8.08 -13.51
C GLN A 81 14.74 8.80 -14.85
N ALA A 82 13.66 8.66 -15.63
CA ALA A 82 13.49 9.36 -16.90
C ALA A 82 13.39 10.87 -16.69
N ASP A 83 12.64 11.31 -15.68
CA ASP A 83 12.51 12.73 -15.35
C ASP A 83 13.84 13.31 -14.85
N LEU A 84 14.57 12.61 -13.97
CA LEU A 84 15.89 13.02 -13.53
C LEU A 84 16.92 13.06 -14.67
N ALA A 85 16.81 12.17 -15.67
CA ALA A 85 17.67 12.20 -16.85
C ALA A 85 17.36 13.38 -17.76
N ARG A 86 16.09 13.78 -17.88
CA ARG A 86 15.66 14.99 -18.59
C ARG A 86 16.20 16.22 -17.90
N GLU A 87 15.97 16.33 -16.60
CA GLU A 87 16.42 17.44 -15.76
C GLU A 87 17.94 17.69 -15.85
N ARG A 88 18.76 16.62 -15.84
CA ARG A 88 20.20 16.76 -16.05
C ARG A 88 20.56 17.39 -17.38
N LYS A 89 19.80 17.07 -18.45
CA LYS A 89 20.04 17.66 -19.78
C LYS A 89 19.66 19.12 -19.81
N GLU A 90 18.54 19.49 -19.21
CA GLU A 90 18.02 20.86 -19.11
C GLU A 90 18.99 21.74 -18.31
N LEU A 91 19.40 21.27 -17.12
CA LEU A 91 20.42 21.93 -16.29
C LEU A 91 21.76 22.14 -17.03
N SER A 92 22.17 21.21 -17.92
CA SER A 92 23.39 21.36 -18.71
C SER A 92 23.22 22.27 -19.91
N ALA A 93 22.04 22.28 -20.54
CA ALA A 93 21.77 23.01 -21.77
C ALA A 93 21.42 24.49 -21.51
N SER A 94 20.68 24.77 -20.44
CA SER A 94 20.11 26.10 -20.17
C SER A 94 20.13 26.48 -18.69
N PRO A 95 21.29 26.51 -18.01
CA PRO A 95 21.37 26.69 -16.54
C PRO A 95 20.76 27.99 -16.05
N ALA A 96 20.68 29.04 -16.90
CA ALA A 96 20.05 30.29 -16.54
C ALA A 96 18.51 30.19 -16.50
N SER A 97 17.93 29.43 -17.43
CA SER A 97 16.49 29.13 -17.45
C SER A 97 16.07 28.32 -16.24
N GLU A 98 16.83 27.28 -15.92
CA GLU A 98 16.61 26.42 -14.76
C GLU A 98 16.68 27.18 -13.42
N LEU A 99 17.62 28.15 -13.34
CA LEU A 99 17.66 29.05 -12.19
C LEU A 99 16.39 29.88 -12.05
N ASP A 100 15.88 30.39 -13.17
CA ASP A 100 14.65 31.20 -13.16
C ASP A 100 13.43 30.34 -12.85
N GLU A 101 13.40 29.10 -13.31
CA GLU A 101 12.35 28.13 -12.99
C GLU A 101 12.31 27.79 -11.49
N LEU A 102 13.44 27.40 -10.91
CA LEU A 102 13.52 27.12 -9.47
C LEU A 102 13.19 28.37 -8.63
N ALA A 103 13.63 29.56 -9.05
CA ALA A 103 13.28 30.81 -8.40
C ALA A 103 11.76 31.08 -8.45
N ASN A 104 11.12 30.79 -9.58
CA ASN A 104 9.69 30.95 -9.76
C ASN A 104 8.89 30.00 -8.87
N ILE A 105 9.35 28.77 -8.66
CA ILE A 105 8.74 27.81 -7.71
C ILE A 105 8.69 28.42 -6.30
N TYR A 106 9.75 29.06 -5.84
CA TYR A 106 9.76 29.72 -4.53
C TYR A 106 8.90 30.99 -4.51
N ALA A 107 8.88 31.76 -5.58
CA ALA A 107 8.06 32.96 -5.69
C ALA A 107 6.56 32.62 -5.63
N THR A 108 6.13 31.54 -6.30
CA THR A 108 4.73 31.06 -6.24
C THR A 108 4.34 30.51 -4.85
N ARG A 109 5.32 30.08 -4.06
CA ARG A 109 5.14 29.70 -2.66
C ARG A 109 5.12 30.90 -1.69
N GLY A 110 5.19 32.13 -2.20
CA GLY A 110 5.08 33.38 -1.42
C GLY A 110 6.41 34.02 -1.00
N VAL A 111 7.54 33.54 -1.55
CA VAL A 111 8.84 34.21 -1.32
C VAL A 111 8.94 35.42 -2.25
N GLU A 112 9.48 36.53 -1.74
CA GLU A 112 9.72 37.76 -2.55
C GLU A 112 10.66 37.40 -3.73
N PRO A 113 10.38 37.84 -4.99
CA PRO A 113 11.09 37.38 -6.18
C PRO A 113 12.61 37.52 -6.15
N ALA A 114 13.14 38.66 -5.62
CA ALA A 114 14.58 38.84 -5.51
C ALA A 114 15.21 37.87 -4.51
N LEU A 115 14.54 37.57 -3.40
CA LEU A 115 14.98 36.59 -2.42
C LEU A 115 14.86 35.17 -2.96
N ALA A 116 13.77 34.87 -3.67
CA ALA A 116 13.55 33.56 -4.31
C ALA A 116 14.69 33.21 -5.27
N ARG A 117 15.14 34.17 -6.09
CA ARG A 117 16.29 34.01 -6.98
C ARG A 117 17.60 33.76 -6.22
N GLN A 118 17.83 34.46 -5.11
CA GLN A 118 19.02 34.23 -4.27
C GLN A 118 19.00 32.83 -3.62
N VAL A 119 17.83 32.37 -3.15
CA VAL A 119 17.65 31.04 -2.61
C VAL A 119 17.95 29.97 -3.69
N ALA A 120 17.36 30.11 -4.87
CA ALA A 120 17.60 29.20 -5.99
C ALA A 120 19.08 29.12 -6.36
N GLN A 121 19.79 30.27 -6.46
CA GLN A 121 21.23 30.31 -6.74
C GLN A 121 22.04 29.52 -5.71
N GLN A 122 21.75 29.69 -4.41
CA GLN A 122 22.48 28.99 -3.36
C GLN A 122 22.20 27.49 -3.35
N LEU A 123 20.97 27.06 -3.64
CA LEU A 123 20.61 25.67 -3.72
C LEU A 123 21.26 25.00 -4.94
N MET A 124 21.20 25.64 -6.11
CA MET A 124 21.81 25.10 -7.32
C MET A 124 23.35 25.07 -7.23
N ALA A 125 23.98 26.05 -6.56
CA ALA A 125 25.41 26.02 -6.32
C ALA A 125 25.86 24.82 -5.43
N LYS A 126 24.98 24.32 -4.58
CA LYS A 126 25.24 23.16 -3.72
C LYS A 126 24.94 21.84 -4.40
N ASP A 127 23.75 21.71 -4.99
CA ASP A 127 23.26 20.50 -5.68
C ASP A 127 22.06 20.89 -6.56
N ALA A 128 22.34 21.25 -7.81
CA ALA A 128 21.30 21.72 -8.74
C ALA A 128 20.25 20.64 -9.00
N LEU A 129 20.69 19.42 -9.36
CA LEU A 129 19.79 18.31 -9.64
C LEU A 129 18.94 17.92 -8.44
N GLY A 130 19.55 17.85 -7.25
CA GLY A 130 18.80 17.53 -6.03
C GLY A 130 17.84 18.63 -5.61
N ALA A 131 18.09 19.90 -5.95
CA ALA A 131 17.16 21.00 -5.71
C ALA A 131 15.92 20.88 -6.60
N HIS A 132 16.11 20.70 -7.92
CA HIS A 132 15.02 20.49 -8.87
C HIS A 132 14.24 19.20 -8.59
N ALA A 133 14.94 18.08 -8.39
CA ALA A 133 14.31 16.81 -8.04
C ALA A 133 13.32 16.94 -6.87
N ARG A 134 13.73 17.67 -5.82
CA ARG A 134 12.90 17.84 -4.63
C ARG A 134 11.78 18.86 -4.81
N ASP A 135 12.09 20.02 -5.39
CA ASP A 135 11.19 21.18 -5.35
C ASP A 135 10.27 21.27 -6.56
N GLU A 136 10.68 20.74 -7.71
CA GLU A 136 9.94 20.66 -8.96
C GLU A 136 9.30 19.27 -9.14
N LEU A 137 10.11 18.20 -9.14
CA LEU A 137 9.64 16.85 -9.42
C LEU A 137 9.04 16.14 -8.19
N GLY A 138 9.20 16.69 -6.98
CA GLY A 138 8.73 16.07 -5.75
C GLY A 138 9.47 14.78 -5.35
N ILE A 139 10.61 14.50 -5.98
CA ILE A 139 11.43 13.31 -5.73
C ILE A 139 12.35 13.58 -4.54
N SER A 140 12.22 12.79 -3.49
CA SER A 140 13.05 12.86 -2.29
C SER A 140 13.48 11.47 -1.83
N GLN A 141 14.45 11.38 -0.91
CA GLN A 141 14.84 10.09 -0.31
C GLN A 141 13.70 9.35 0.37
N ILE A 142 12.67 10.06 0.83
CA ILE A 142 11.48 9.50 1.48
C ILE A 142 10.52 8.91 0.44
N THR A 143 10.44 9.52 -0.74
CA THR A 143 9.53 9.12 -1.83
C THR A 143 10.17 8.16 -2.83
N THR A 144 11.50 7.93 -2.77
CA THR A 144 12.21 7.04 -3.69
C THR A 144 11.60 5.64 -3.73
N ALA A 145 11.26 5.19 -4.92
CA ALA A 145 10.63 3.90 -5.19
C ALA A 145 11.57 2.72 -4.82
N ARG A 146 11.02 1.71 -4.13
CA ARG A 146 11.75 0.50 -3.69
C ARG A 146 10.98 -0.77 -4.06
N PRO A 147 11.03 -1.21 -5.32
CA PRO A 147 10.17 -2.28 -5.86
C PRO A 147 10.28 -3.60 -5.11
N VAL A 148 11.50 -4.08 -4.85
CA VAL A 148 11.72 -5.36 -4.18
C VAL A 148 11.20 -5.34 -2.73
N GLN A 149 11.44 -4.26 -2.01
CA GLN A 149 10.95 -4.11 -0.64
C GLN A 149 9.42 -4.08 -0.61
N ALA A 150 8.79 -3.35 -1.53
CA ALA A 150 7.34 -3.25 -1.65
C ALA A 150 6.72 -4.62 -1.96
N ALA A 151 7.27 -5.35 -2.95
CA ALA A 151 6.82 -6.68 -3.34
C ALA A 151 6.90 -7.70 -2.18
N LEU A 152 8.04 -7.77 -1.49
CA LEU A 152 8.24 -8.68 -0.37
C LEU A 152 7.32 -8.35 0.81
N THR A 153 7.14 -7.07 1.12
CA THR A 153 6.23 -6.64 2.18
C THR A 153 4.79 -7.02 1.85
N SER A 154 4.37 -6.78 0.61
CA SER A 154 3.01 -7.09 0.14
C SER A 154 2.74 -8.61 0.19
N ALA A 155 3.64 -9.43 -0.35
CA ALA A 155 3.52 -10.89 -0.29
C ALA A 155 3.49 -11.43 1.14
N ALA A 156 4.38 -10.95 2.01
CA ALA A 156 4.47 -11.42 3.39
C ALA A 156 3.21 -11.05 4.19
N THR A 157 2.72 -9.82 4.04
CA THR A 157 1.52 -9.38 4.75
C THR A 157 0.25 -10.01 4.21
N PHE A 158 0.15 -10.23 2.89
CA PHE A 158 -0.92 -11.03 2.29
C PHE A 158 -0.93 -12.44 2.87
N SER A 159 0.22 -13.12 2.87
CA SER A 159 0.34 -14.49 3.39
C SER A 159 -0.03 -14.58 4.87
N ALA A 160 0.39 -13.59 5.68
CA ALA A 160 0.01 -13.51 7.09
C ALA A 160 -1.51 -13.34 7.28
N GLY A 161 -2.13 -12.47 6.46
CA GLY A 161 -3.59 -12.30 6.45
C GLY A 161 -4.33 -13.55 6.03
N ALA A 162 -3.90 -14.18 4.92
CA ALA A 162 -4.50 -15.40 4.37
C ALA A 162 -4.33 -16.64 5.27
N ALA A 163 -3.29 -16.69 6.08
CA ALA A 163 -3.08 -17.77 7.05
C ALA A 163 -4.22 -17.88 8.07
N MET A 164 -4.86 -16.76 8.44
CA MET A 164 -5.92 -16.75 9.45
C MET A 164 -7.18 -17.53 9.02
N PRO A 165 -7.81 -17.24 7.86
CA PRO A 165 -8.95 -18.03 7.39
C PRO A 165 -8.57 -19.48 7.06
N LEU A 166 -7.34 -19.75 6.61
CA LEU A 166 -6.84 -21.11 6.39
C LEU A 166 -6.73 -21.89 7.69
N LEU A 167 -6.18 -21.32 8.74
CA LEU A 167 -6.13 -21.97 10.06
C LEU A 167 -7.54 -22.31 10.55
N MET A 168 -8.51 -21.41 10.36
CA MET A 168 -9.89 -21.69 10.68
C MET A 168 -10.46 -22.85 9.87
N ALA A 169 -10.11 -22.95 8.58
CA ALA A 169 -10.54 -24.07 7.72
C ALA A 169 -9.94 -25.41 8.13
N VAL A 170 -8.75 -25.41 8.75
CA VAL A 170 -8.11 -26.63 9.29
C VAL A 170 -8.75 -27.08 10.60
N VAL A 171 -9.06 -26.14 11.51
CA VAL A 171 -9.52 -26.48 12.88
C VAL A 171 -11.04 -26.66 12.97
N ALA A 172 -11.82 -25.99 12.14
CA ALA A 172 -13.27 -26.03 12.22
C ALA A 172 -13.85 -27.25 11.46
N PRO A 173 -14.91 -27.89 11.95
CA PRO A 173 -15.61 -28.93 11.21
C PRO A 173 -16.17 -28.41 9.90
N ALA A 174 -16.08 -29.20 8.80
CA ALA A 174 -16.51 -28.83 7.46
C ALA A 174 -17.90 -28.17 7.41
N ARG A 175 -18.88 -28.74 8.13
CA ARG A 175 -20.25 -28.23 8.22
C ARG A 175 -20.38 -26.82 8.81
N MET A 176 -19.37 -26.34 9.53
CA MET A 176 -19.38 -25.03 10.19
C MET A 176 -18.55 -23.98 9.45
N LEU A 177 -17.79 -24.36 8.41
CA LEU A 177 -16.85 -23.45 7.73
C LEU A 177 -17.53 -22.22 7.14
N VAL A 178 -18.72 -22.37 6.55
CA VAL A 178 -19.52 -21.25 6.00
C VAL A 178 -19.84 -20.18 7.04
N LEU A 179 -19.87 -20.55 8.33
CA LEU A 179 -20.16 -19.60 9.42
C LEU A 179 -18.88 -19.17 10.16
N THR A 180 -18.01 -20.12 10.49
CA THR A 180 -16.85 -19.88 11.38
C THR A 180 -15.76 -19.08 10.66
N VAL A 181 -15.49 -19.35 9.38
CA VAL A 181 -14.46 -18.63 8.61
C VAL A 181 -14.82 -17.15 8.46
N PRO A 182 -16.04 -16.78 7.98
CA PRO A 182 -16.41 -15.36 7.92
C PRO A 182 -16.40 -14.66 9.28
N LEU A 183 -16.94 -15.28 10.33
CA LEU A 183 -16.98 -14.64 11.65
C LEU A 183 -15.58 -14.38 12.21
N ALA A 184 -14.67 -15.36 12.13
CA ALA A 184 -13.28 -15.16 12.55
C ALA A 184 -12.59 -14.09 11.70
N SER A 185 -12.78 -14.13 10.38
CA SER A 185 -12.20 -13.15 9.46
C SER A 185 -12.68 -11.72 9.73
N LEU A 186 -13.96 -11.53 10.04
CA LEU A 186 -14.49 -10.22 10.42
C LEU A 186 -13.89 -9.68 11.72
N ILE A 187 -13.61 -10.55 12.71
CA ILE A 187 -12.89 -10.15 13.92
C ILE A 187 -11.47 -9.70 13.58
N PHE A 188 -10.74 -10.46 12.74
CA PHE A 188 -9.39 -10.08 12.32
C PHE A 188 -9.38 -8.79 11.49
N LEU A 189 -10.35 -8.60 10.61
CA LEU A 189 -10.53 -7.36 9.85
C LEU A 189 -10.81 -6.17 10.76
N ALA A 190 -11.64 -6.35 11.78
CA ALA A 190 -11.91 -5.32 12.78
C ALA A 190 -10.64 -4.94 13.56
N LEU A 191 -9.86 -5.93 13.98
CA LEU A 191 -8.57 -5.71 14.65
C LEU A 191 -7.57 -5.02 13.73
N LEU A 192 -7.45 -5.46 12.47
CA LEU A 192 -6.57 -4.84 11.47
C LEU A 192 -6.96 -3.38 11.23
N GLY A 193 -8.25 -3.10 11.07
CA GLY A 193 -8.77 -1.74 10.90
C GLY A 193 -8.50 -0.85 12.10
N ALA A 194 -8.67 -1.38 13.31
CA ALA A 194 -8.40 -0.67 14.56
C ALA A 194 -6.90 -0.38 14.75
N ILE A 195 -6.03 -1.39 14.55
CA ILE A 195 -4.57 -1.24 14.66
C ILE A 195 -4.05 -0.28 13.59
N GLY A 196 -4.48 -0.41 12.34
CA GLY A 196 -4.09 0.48 11.24
C GLY A 196 -4.49 1.94 11.52
N ALA A 197 -5.69 2.17 12.03
CA ALA A 197 -6.13 3.50 12.41
C ALA A 197 -5.36 4.07 13.60
N TRP A 198 -5.13 3.25 14.63
CA TRP A 198 -4.36 3.66 15.80
C TRP A 198 -2.92 4.04 15.45
N THR A 199 -2.25 3.23 14.64
CA THR A 199 -0.87 3.50 14.17
C THR A 199 -0.77 4.69 13.23
N GLY A 200 -1.82 4.97 12.46
CA GLY A 200 -1.93 6.12 11.55
C GLY A 200 -2.52 7.38 12.18
N GLY A 201 -2.91 7.36 13.46
CA GLY A 201 -3.54 8.50 14.13
C GLY A 201 -4.95 8.85 13.60
N ALA A 202 -5.63 7.88 12.96
CA ALA A 202 -6.95 8.07 12.35
C ALA A 202 -8.10 7.65 13.30
N ASN A 203 -9.34 7.95 12.90
CA ASN A 203 -10.52 7.53 13.66
C ASN A 203 -10.73 6.02 13.57
N ILE A 204 -10.54 5.32 14.71
CA ILE A 204 -10.59 3.86 14.82
C ILE A 204 -11.96 3.31 14.38
N TRP A 205 -13.06 3.91 14.83
CA TRP A 205 -14.41 3.42 14.53
C TRP A 205 -14.75 3.47 13.04
N ARG A 206 -14.40 4.57 12.36
CA ARG A 206 -14.64 4.72 10.93
C ARG A 206 -13.78 3.75 10.11
N ALA A 207 -12.53 3.56 10.49
CA ALA A 207 -11.62 2.66 9.80
C ALA A 207 -12.07 1.19 9.98
N THR A 208 -12.37 0.78 11.21
CA THR A 208 -12.86 -0.56 11.54
C THR A 208 -14.16 -0.87 10.81
N ALA A 209 -15.15 0.04 10.88
CA ALA A 209 -16.44 -0.16 10.22
C ALA A 209 -16.30 -0.32 8.70
N ARG A 210 -15.43 0.49 8.07
CA ARG A 210 -15.17 0.42 6.63
C ARG A 210 -14.58 -0.92 6.22
N VAL A 211 -13.55 -1.40 6.92
CA VAL A 211 -12.86 -2.65 6.58
C VAL A 211 -13.78 -3.86 6.81
N THR A 212 -14.48 -3.89 7.94
CA THR A 212 -15.41 -4.97 8.28
C THR A 212 -16.61 -5.03 7.33
N PHE A 213 -17.17 -3.88 6.96
CA PHE A 213 -18.29 -3.81 6.02
C PHE A 213 -17.94 -4.40 4.66
N TRP A 214 -16.82 -3.95 4.05
CA TRP A 214 -16.41 -4.46 2.75
C TRP A 214 -15.98 -5.93 2.79
N GLY A 215 -15.35 -6.37 3.87
CA GLY A 215 -15.02 -7.78 4.08
C GLY A 215 -16.28 -8.65 4.21
N ALA A 216 -17.27 -8.22 5.00
CA ALA A 216 -18.54 -8.92 5.12
C ALA A 216 -19.29 -9.00 3.78
N PHE A 217 -19.31 -7.90 3.03
CA PHE A 217 -19.95 -7.86 1.72
C PHE A 217 -19.30 -8.83 0.72
N ALA A 218 -17.97 -8.85 0.65
CA ALA A 218 -17.24 -9.75 -0.25
C ALA A 218 -17.50 -11.23 0.10
N MET A 219 -17.42 -11.59 1.39
CA MET A 219 -17.69 -12.96 1.83
C MET A 219 -19.15 -13.37 1.62
N ALA A 220 -20.11 -12.48 1.84
CA ALA A 220 -21.52 -12.75 1.59
C ALA A 220 -21.80 -12.99 0.10
N LEU A 221 -21.20 -12.16 -0.77
CA LEU A 221 -21.34 -12.29 -2.22
C LEU A 221 -20.77 -13.63 -2.71
N THR A 222 -19.56 -14.00 -2.27
CA THR A 222 -18.94 -15.26 -2.68
C THR A 222 -19.64 -16.49 -2.11
N ALA A 223 -20.17 -16.42 -0.87
CA ALA A 223 -21.02 -17.47 -0.31
C ALA A 223 -22.31 -17.66 -1.13
N GLY A 224 -22.92 -16.55 -1.56
CA GLY A 224 -24.10 -16.57 -2.43
C GLY A 224 -23.82 -17.25 -3.77
N ILE A 225 -22.68 -16.90 -4.41
CA ILE A 225 -22.23 -17.54 -5.66
C ILE A 225 -21.96 -19.04 -5.42
N GLY A 226 -21.24 -19.39 -4.36
CA GLY A 226 -20.94 -20.79 -4.03
C GLY A 226 -22.22 -21.62 -3.86
N LYS A 227 -23.22 -21.08 -3.14
CA LYS A 227 -24.51 -21.74 -2.96
C LYS A 227 -25.26 -21.89 -4.30
N LEU A 228 -25.21 -20.88 -5.16
CA LEU A 228 -25.87 -20.94 -6.47
C LEU A 228 -25.29 -22.05 -7.36
N PHE A 229 -23.97 -22.18 -7.43
CA PHE A 229 -23.32 -23.22 -8.22
C PHE A 229 -23.41 -24.60 -7.56
N GLY A 230 -23.33 -24.69 -6.23
CA GLY A 230 -23.47 -25.96 -5.51
C GLY A 230 -24.87 -26.60 -5.56
N THR A 231 -25.89 -25.84 -5.99
CA THR A 231 -27.26 -26.40 -6.18
C THR A 231 -27.52 -26.85 -7.62
N VAL A 232 -26.60 -26.57 -8.55
CA VAL A 232 -26.78 -26.87 -9.99
C VAL A 232 -25.99 -28.11 -10.40
N VAL A 233 -25.07 -28.56 -9.56
CA VAL A 233 -24.27 -29.80 -9.73
C VAL A 233 -24.74 -30.85 -8.75
#